data_ef447a2f815adfebf82c5928f6d1041a
#
_entry.id   ef447a2f815adfebf82c5928f6d1041a
#
_cell.length_a   1.000
_cell.length_b   1.000
_cell.length_c   1.000
_cell.angle_alpha   90.00
_cell.angle_beta   90.00
_cell.angle_gamma   90.00
#
_symmetry.space_group_name_H-M   'P 1'
#
loop_
_entity.id
_entity.type
_entity.pdbx_description
1 polymer ?
#
loop_
_entity_poly.entity_id
_entity_poly.type
_entity_poly.pdbx_seq_one_letter_code
_entity_poly.pdbx_strand_id
1 'polypeptide(L)'
;MKILIQHLIILIFMSKKAGADEVIIAVEGEDVTLRISKPSSDGYMYWFKDSTRIASTNSLGGKFVEESPLKGKLSVGDNFLLIKSIGANDFGQFKCQIKSSSPQQWLIVFNVIKLKVGRNPTGPLLPGTDTTLTCEVETPRGLAQIKTKLKTPDGKDFSKATNVIQATSQYSGQWTCVANDKKEVSISVPVMDFTPALPYHYTSENSPLLVPFSFSSGIQLDDIKNVTQKIEWFFTPKTSSVAKKLFSLSMTKPFKPEVDHGRNLKLSDVTKGNFSLCRNQGQKTDAGNYTCTITFRNGKTLNASRQFEVLEIIPSPGAQLTSGQQLKLSCTTGEPLPPDMQLKWVLPKTSPQLLTDQHSANLTFPEVRTADSGNWRCELWWNNISLVSAVITLQIEPILNTWQLVVVCIAGVILLVLLVLIVIRCRRHVQFNFTSPFMIYFICYHDISRFVIASLFSHQQKQRRLRHQFCRCKNPQPKGFYRT
;
A
#
# COMPACT_ATOMS: atom_id res chain seq x y z
N MET A 1 27.72 30.71 79.61
CA MET A 1 27.81 29.48 78.78
C MET A 1 26.45 28.77 78.63
N LYS A 2 25.59 28.61 79.62
CA LYS A 2 24.28 27.98 79.48
C LYS A 2 23.30 28.73 78.55
N ILE A 3 23.27 30.09 78.57
CA ILE A 3 22.38 30.90 77.69
C ILE A 3 22.76 30.80 76.21
N LEU A 4 24.06 30.72 75.88
CA LEU A 4 24.53 30.58 74.48
C LEU A 4 24.16 29.18 73.91
N ILE A 5 24.16 28.14 74.75
CA ILE A 5 23.78 26.78 74.32
C ILE A 5 22.26 26.69 74.11
N GLN A 6 21.45 27.42 74.88
CA GLN A 6 20.01 27.45 74.70
C GLN A 6 19.57 28.17 73.43
N HIS A 7 20.26 29.27 73.04
CA HIS A 7 20.02 29.92 71.74
C HIS A 7 20.54 29.13 70.55
N LEU A 8 21.62 28.36 70.71
CA LEU A 8 22.14 27.48 69.67
C LEU A 8 21.21 26.28 69.44
N ILE A 9 20.57 25.76 70.50
CA ILE A 9 19.61 24.65 70.39
C ILE A 9 18.30 25.14 69.74
N ILE A 10 17.85 26.38 69.99
CA ILE A 10 16.65 26.97 69.39
C ILE A 10 16.88 27.23 67.88
N LEU A 11 18.12 27.61 67.46
CA LEU A 11 18.47 27.75 66.06
C LEU A 11 18.56 26.44 65.31
N ILE A 12 18.83 25.32 65.97
CA ILE A 12 18.87 23.98 65.34
C ILE A 12 17.48 23.40 65.13
N PHE A 13 16.45 23.82 65.90
CA PHE A 13 15.07 23.34 65.77
C PHE A 13 14.23 24.07 64.71
N MET A 14 14.78 25.08 64.02
CA MET A 14 14.16 25.64 62.83
C MET A 14 14.70 25.05 61.50
N SER A 15 15.11 23.80 61.48
CA SER A 15 15.35 23.12 60.24
C SER A 15 14.03 22.88 59.53
N LYS A 16 13.64 23.79 58.66
CA LYS A 16 12.65 23.50 57.64
C LYS A 16 13.11 22.22 56.96
N LYS A 17 12.38 21.11 57.13
CA LYS A 17 12.58 19.97 56.27
C LYS A 17 12.17 20.42 54.85
N ALA A 18 13.15 20.91 54.08
CA ALA A 18 12.97 21.09 52.64
C ALA A 18 12.64 19.72 52.08
N GLY A 19 11.45 19.55 51.55
CA GLY A 19 11.13 18.41 50.73
C GLY A 19 12.08 18.43 49.54
N ALA A 20 12.47 17.29 49.05
CA ALA A 20 13.34 17.20 47.88
C ALA A 20 12.71 17.99 46.70
N ASP A 21 13.53 18.81 46.04
CA ASP A 21 13.14 19.52 44.84
C ASP A 21 12.76 18.50 43.74
N GLU A 22 11.50 18.55 43.31
CA GLU A 22 11.02 17.67 42.25
C GLU A 22 11.17 18.37 40.88
N VAL A 23 11.79 17.69 39.95
CA VAL A 23 11.98 18.19 38.59
C VAL A 23 10.98 17.52 37.66
N ILE A 24 10.13 18.33 37.03
CA ILE A 24 9.11 17.90 36.07
C ILE A 24 9.47 18.50 34.71
N ILE A 25 9.63 17.65 33.71
CA ILE A 25 9.94 18.03 32.34
C ILE A 25 8.65 17.97 31.52
N ALA A 26 8.29 19.07 30.87
CA ALA A 26 7.09 19.17 30.07
C ALA A 26 7.33 19.92 28.76
N VAL A 27 6.45 19.70 27.80
CA VAL A 27 6.41 20.43 26.52
C VAL A 27 5.31 21.48 26.57
N GLU A 28 5.47 22.54 25.84
CA GLU A 28 4.42 23.56 25.69
C GLU A 28 3.13 22.95 25.12
N GLY A 29 1.99 23.33 25.72
CA GLY A 29 0.67 22.79 25.38
C GLY A 29 0.27 21.54 26.17
N GLU A 30 1.17 20.94 26.95
CA GLU A 30 0.89 19.74 27.75
C GLU A 30 0.20 20.07 29.08
N ASP A 31 -0.57 19.12 29.60
CA ASP A 31 -1.12 19.18 30.94
C ASP A 31 -0.09 18.70 31.97
N VAL A 32 0.20 19.53 32.97
CA VAL A 32 1.21 19.23 34.01
C VAL A 32 0.54 19.04 35.34
N THR A 33 0.78 17.90 35.99
CA THR A 33 0.26 17.60 37.33
C THR A 33 1.38 17.63 38.36
N LEU A 34 1.33 18.56 39.29
CA LEU A 34 2.21 18.66 40.46
C LEU A 34 1.56 17.85 41.60
N ARG A 35 2.12 16.71 41.92
CA ARG A 35 1.52 15.77 42.89
C ARG A 35 2.33 15.70 44.20
N ILE A 36 1.63 15.73 45.32
CA ILE A 36 2.22 15.61 46.64
C ILE A 36 2.08 14.19 47.14
N SER A 37 3.17 13.59 47.60
CA SER A 37 3.23 12.17 48.00
C SER A 37 2.51 11.86 49.35
N LYS A 38 2.25 12.89 50.19
CA LYS A 38 1.52 12.75 51.45
C LYS A 38 0.37 13.74 51.49
N PRO A 39 -0.89 13.31 51.46
CA PRO A 39 -2.00 14.18 51.74
C PRO A 39 -1.96 14.56 53.22
N SER A 40 -2.05 15.86 53.52
CA SER A 40 -2.30 16.36 54.85
C SER A 40 -3.82 16.29 55.08
N SER A 41 -4.29 15.35 55.91
CA SER A 41 -5.70 15.26 56.20
C SER A 41 -6.24 16.46 57.02
N ASP A 42 -5.36 17.25 57.64
CA ASP A 42 -5.79 18.27 58.64
C ASP A 42 -5.06 19.63 58.45
N GLY A 43 -4.83 20.05 57.21
CA GLY A 43 -4.07 21.27 56.98
C GLY A 43 -4.52 22.14 55.81
N TYR A 44 -4.08 23.39 55.83
CA TYR A 44 -4.20 24.29 54.71
C TYR A 44 -3.08 24.05 53.72
N MET A 45 -3.36 24.03 52.43
CA MET A 45 -2.39 23.86 51.37
C MET A 45 -2.38 25.10 50.48
N TYR A 46 -1.22 25.68 50.24
CA TYR A 46 -1.06 26.89 49.46
C TYR A 46 -0.07 26.61 48.31
N TRP A 47 -0.54 26.90 47.11
CA TRP A 47 0.27 26.78 45.90
C TRP A 47 0.76 28.14 45.43
N PHE A 48 2.03 28.23 45.12
CA PHE A 48 2.69 29.44 44.63
C PHE A 48 3.36 29.15 43.31
N LYS A 49 3.33 30.14 42.41
CA LYS A 49 4.25 30.22 41.29
C LYS A 49 5.20 31.37 41.60
N ASP A 50 6.50 31.07 41.64
CA ASP A 50 7.54 31.99 42.11
C ASP A 50 7.17 32.49 43.56
N SER A 51 6.76 33.73 43.67
CA SER A 51 6.35 34.31 44.96
C SER A 51 4.83 34.59 45.06
N THR A 52 4.06 34.36 44.00
CA THR A 52 2.63 34.66 43.93
C THR A 52 1.82 33.46 44.28
N ARG A 53 0.86 33.62 45.24
CA ARG A 53 -0.11 32.56 45.54
C ARG A 53 -1.09 32.40 44.37
N ILE A 54 -1.25 31.19 43.88
CA ILE A 54 -2.08 30.86 42.70
C ILE A 54 -3.27 29.99 43.01
N ALA A 55 -3.18 29.21 44.12
CA ALA A 55 -4.28 28.35 44.54
C ALA A 55 -4.15 27.97 46.01
N SER A 56 -5.26 27.57 46.64
CA SER A 56 -5.27 27.07 47.99
C SER A 56 -6.37 26.03 48.26
N THR A 57 -6.13 25.20 49.25
CA THR A 57 -7.14 24.28 49.83
C THR A 57 -7.25 24.58 51.35
N ASN A 58 -8.47 24.60 51.89
CA ASN A 58 -8.65 24.74 53.31
C ASN A 58 -8.79 23.36 54.02
N SER A 59 -8.77 23.35 55.36
CA SER A 59 -8.88 22.13 56.14
C SER A 59 -10.22 21.38 56.00
N LEU A 60 -11.24 22.04 55.44
CA LEU A 60 -12.55 21.46 55.16
C LEU A 60 -12.70 20.94 53.71
N GLY A 61 -11.62 20.91 52.95
CA GLY A 61 -11.62 20.46 51.52
C GLY A 61 -12.07 21.51 50.51
N GLY A 62 -12.32 22.78 50.94
CA GLY A 62 -12.63 23.88 50.03
C GLY A 62 -11.42 24.22 49.15
N LYS A 63 -11.63 24.36 47.85
CA LYS A 63 -10.59 24.57 46.80
C LYS A 63 -10.78 25.94 46.19
N PHE A 64 -9.73 26.73 46.16
CA PHE A 64 -9.75 28.10 45.66
C PHE A 64 -8.61 28.32 44.65
N VAL A 65 -8.94 28.97 43.56
CA VAL A 65 -7.96 29.44 42.54
C VAL A 65 -7.92 30.96 42.65
N GLU A 66 -6.73 31.50 42.88
CA GLU A 66 -6.50 32.92 43.08
C GLU A 66 -6.42 33.66 41.71
N GLU A 67 -6.64 34.97 41.74
CA GLU A 67 -6.42 35.80 40.53
C GLU A 67 -4.95 35.79 40.15
N SER A 68 -4.72 35.21 38.99
CA SER A 68 -3.37 35.07 38.42
C SER A 68 -3.46 34.82 36.90
N PRO A 69 -2.37 35.03 36.15
CA PRO A 69 -2.32 34.69 34.71
C PRO A 69 -2.68 33.20 34.42
N LEU A 70 -2.59 32.34 35.44
CA LEU A 70 -2.88 30.91 35.35
C LEU A 70 -4.33 30.53 35.71
N LYS A 71 -5.17 31.48 36.22
CA LYS A 71 -6.50 31.18 36.77
C LYS A 71 -7.35 30.24 35.90
N GLY A 72 -7.42 30.52 34.60
CA GLY A 72 -8.22 29.71 33.65
C GLY A 72 -7.62 28.33 33.31
N LYS A 73 -6.39 28.06 33.73
CA LYS A 73 -5.66 26.82 33.44
C LYS A 73 -5.51 25.90 34.65
N LEU A 74 -5.83 26.38 35.88
CA LEU A 74 -5.58 25.65 37.09
C LEU A 74 -6.77 24.80 37.50
N SER A 75 -6.48 23.59 37.98
CA SER A 75 -7.44 22.73 38.71
C SER A 75 -6.78 22.16 39.96
N VAL A 76 -7.39 22.40 41.10
CA VAL A 76 -6.85 22.01 42.42
C VAL A 76 -7.50 20.72 42.91
N GLY A 77 -6.70 19.72 43.19
CA GLY A 77 -7.13 18.47 43.86
C GLY A 77 -6.72 18.41 45.32
N ASP A 78 -7.06 17.33 46.02
CA ASP A 78 -6.73 17.16 47.42
C ASP A 78 -5.23 17.02 47.68
N ASN A 79 -4.49 16.50 46.72
CA ASN A 79 -3.04 16.28 46.79
C ASN A 79 -2.29 16.66 45.51
N PHE A 80 -2.92 17.45 44.64
CA PHE A 80 -2.28 17.87 43.39
C PHE A 80 -2.75 19.22 42.88
N LEU A 81 -1.92 19.87 42.08
CA LEU A 81 -2.28 20.98 41.24
C LEU A 81 -2.09 20.57 39.77
N LEU A 82 -3.16 20.66 38.99
CA LEU A 82 -3.14 20.43 37.54
C LEU A 82 -3.06 21.78 36.83
N ILE A 83 -2.08 21.93 35.93
CA ILE A 83 -1.90 23.06 35.02
C ILE A 83 -2.26 22.56 33.63
N LYS A 84 -3.37 23.02 33.08
CA LYS A 84 -3.83 22.63 31.75
C LYS A 84 -3.12 23.44 30.68
N SER A 85 -2.70 22.77 29.61
CA SER A 85 -2.10 23.37 28.40
C SER A 85 -1.03 24.43 28.78
N ILE A 86 0.07 23.98 29.41
CA ILE A 86 1.12 24.86 29.89
C ILE A 86 1.72 25.70 28.75
N GLY A 87 1.70 27.02 28.90
CA GLY A 87 2.23 27.95 27.89
C GLY A 87 3.69 28.31 28.13
N ALA A 88 4.30 29.02 27.18
CA ALA A 88 5.71 29.39 27.24
C ALA A 88 6.13 30.13 28.52
N ASN A 89 5.23 30.95 29.08
CA ASN A 89 5.47 31.76 30.29
C ASN A 89 5.06 31.06 31.60
N ASP A 90 4.50 29.87 31.50
CA ASP A 90 3.98 29.15 32.66
C ASP A 90 5.01 28.23 33.31
N PHE A 91 6.13 27.95 32.62
CA PHE A 91 7.26 27.20 33.17
C PHE A 91 7.94 27.95 34.31
N GLY A 92 8.63 27.22 35.20
CA GLY A 92 9.36 27.80 36.31
C GLY A 92 9.16 27.05 37.59
N GLN A 93 9.40 27.77 38.72
CA GLN A 93 9.34 27.18 40.05
C GLN A 93 7.93 27.31 40.66
N PHE A 94 7.35 26.15 41.04
CA PHE A 94 6.12 26.07 41.79
C PHE A 94 6.43 25.58 43.22
N LYS A 95 5.74 26.12 44.24
CA LYS A 95 5.91 25.73 45.62
C LYS A 95 4.57 25.33 46.22
N CYS A 96 4.57 24.25 46.95
CA CYS A 96 3.45 23.89 47.78
C CYS A 96 3.83 24.02 49.26
N GLN A 97 3.14 24.90 49.97
CA GLN A 97 3.30 25.06 51.40
C GLN A 97 2.12 24.42 52.09
N ILE A 98 2.39 23.47 52.98
CA ILE A 98 1.39 22.78 53.79
C ILE A 98 1.52 23.32 55.22
N LYS A 99 0.42 23.87 55.77
CA LYS A 99 0.30 24.30 57.16
C LYS A 99 -0.68 23.37 57.86
N SER A 100 -0.16 22.56 58.78
CA SER A 100 -0.95 21.71 59.70
C SER A 100 -1.06 22.39 61.07
N SER A 101 -1.96 21.89 61.90
CA SER A 101 -2.08 22.26 63.31
C SER A 101 -0.84 21.95 64.15
N SER A 102 0.07 21.12 63.63
CA SER A 102 1.38 20.86 64.22
C SER A 102 2.40 21.97 63.84
N PRO A 103 3.41 22.26 64.67
CA PRO A 103 4.40 23.32 64.34
C PRO A 103 5.25 23.05 63.13
N GLN A 104 5.12 21.87 62.48
CA GLN A 104 5.86 21.54 61.26
C GLN A 104 5.17 22.11 60.01
N GLN A 105 5.90 22.97 59.30
CA GLN A 105 5.52 23.44 57.98
C GLN A 105 6.32 22.64 56.94
N TRP A 106 5.60 22.13 55.95
CA TRP A 106 6.22 21.45 54.81
C TRP A 106 6.28 22.37 53.63
N LEU A 107 7.43 22.47 52.97
CA LEU A 107 7.60 23.19 51.72
C LEU A 107 8.12 22.21 50.66
N ILE A 108 7.34 21.98 49.62
CA ILE A 108 7.70 21.14 48.48
C ILE A 108 7.90 22.06 47.29
N VAL A 109 9.01 21.90 46.61
CA VAL A 109 9.38 22.69 45.43
C VAL A 109 9.33 21.84 44.20
N PHE A 110 8.60 22.30 43.18
CA PHE A 110 8.51 21.69 41.87
C PHE A 110 9.16 22.62 40.86
N ASN A 111 10.18 22.14 40.15
CA ASN A 111 10.81 22.84 39.04
C ASN A 111 10.22 22.31 37.75
N VAL A 112 9.29 23.04 37.15
CA VAL A 112 8.68 22.69 35.86
C VAL A 112 9.54 23.28 34.76
N ILE A 113 10.19 22.41 34.01
CA ILE A 113 11.23 22.75 33.05
C ILE A 113 10.75 22.50 31.63
N LYS A 114 11.00 23.45 30.73
CA LYS A 114 10.62 23.38 29.33
C LYS A 114 11.55 22.46 28.54
N LEU A 115 10.98 21.44 27.90
CA LEU A 115 11.63 20.66 26.86
C LEU A 115 11.29 21.29 25.50
N LYS A 116 12.29 21.80 24.82
CA LYS A 116 12.17 22.28 23.44
C LYS A 116 12.34 21.11 22.48
N VAL A 117 11.28 20.80 21.75
CA VAL A 117 11.24 19.73 20.80
C VAL A 117 10.73 20.24 19.46
N GLY A 118 11.40 19.90 18.39
CA GLY A 118 10.97 20.31 17.07
C GLY A 118 12.00 20.03 15.99
N ARG A 119 11.73 20.54 14.81
CA ARG A 119 12.63 20.49 13.67
C ARG A 119 12.53 21.75 12.82
N ASN A 120 13.60 22.05 12.12
CA ASN A 120 13.67 23.15 11.18
C ASN A 120 14.37 22.69 9.87
N PRO A 121 13.72 22.81 8.69
CA PRO A 121 12.39 23.35 8.42
C PRO A 121 11.25 22.43 8.87
N THR A 122 10.05 22.98 9.09
CA THR A 122 8.86 22.26 9.60
C THR A 122 8.08 21.51 8.51
N GLY A 123 8.21 21.89 7.22
CA GLY A 123 7.54 21.24 6.08
C GLY A 123 8.15 19.89 5.71
N PRO A 124 7.53 19.12 4.78
CA PRO A 124 8.13 17.92 4.23
C PRO A 124 9.51 18.18 3.65
N LEU A 125 10.45 17.26 3.89
CA LEU A 125 11.86 17.44 3.50
C LEU A 125 12.12 16.80 2.13
N LEU A 126 12.86 17.47 1.29
CA LEU A 126 13.37 16.87 0.05
C LEU A 126 14.59 15.99 0.37
N PRO A 127 14.77 14.86 -0.34
CA PRO A 127 15.96 14.04 -0.18
C PRO A 127 17.24 14.87 -0.34
N GLY A 128 18.21 14.61 0.54
CA GLY A 128 19.48 15.31 0.53
C GLY A 128 19.45 16.76 1.07
N THR A 129 18.33 17.20 1.68
CA THR A 129 18.29 18.48 2.41
C THR A 129 18.68 18.27 3.86
N ASP A 130 19.36 19.27 4.44
CA ASP A 130 19.68 19.25 5.85
C ASP A 130 18.48 19.73 6.68
N THR A 131 18.24 19.07 7.80
CA THR A 131 17.27 19.50 8.81
C THR A 131 17.88 19.42 10.20
N THR A 132 17.55 20.39 11.03
CA THR A 132 17.99 20.43 12.42
C THR A 132 16.89 19.92 13.31
N LEU A 133 17.20 18.93 14.15
CA LEU A 133 16.30 18.42 15.20
C LEU A 133 16.63 19.11 16.52
N THR A 134 15.63 19.68 17.17
CA THR A 134 15.76 20.29 18.48
C THR A 134 15.26 19.31 19.54
N CYS A 135 16.11 18.98 20.52
CA CYS A 135 15.80 18.19 21.71
C CYS A 135 16.62 18.74 22.87
N GLU A 136 16.16 19.84 23.45
CA GLU A 136 16.92 20.62 24.42
C GLU A 136 16.06 20.98 25.64
N VAL A 137 16.68 20.96 26.82
CA VAL A 137 16.03 21.35 28.06
C VAL A 137 16.60 22.69 28.55
N GLU A 138 15.72 23.64 28.83
CA GLU A 138 16.09 24.90 29.45
C GLU A 138 16.31 24.75 30.95
N THR A 139 17.46 24.21 31.35
CA THR A 139 17.77 23.98 32.77
C THR A 139 18.06 25.29 33.49
N PRO A 140 17.30 25.69 34.52
CA PRO A 140 17.58 26.88 35.33
C PRO A 140 18.92 26.77 36.07
N ARG A 141 19.53 27.93 36.35
CA ARG A 141 20.77 27.97 37.14
C ARG A 141 20.57 27.35 38.53
N GLY A 142 21.51 26.48 38.91
CA GLY A 142 21.49 25.79 40.22
C GLY A 142 20.84 24.41 40.22
N LEU A 143 20.23 23.96 39.12
CA LEU A 143 19.79 22.58 38.96
C LEU A 143 20.85 21.74 38.22
N ALA A 144 20.86 20.44 38.52
CA ALA A 144 21.70 19.50 37.79
C ALA A 144 21.32 19.49 36.27
N GLN A 145 22.35 19.44 35.45
CA GLN A 145 22.15 19.39 34.01
C GLN A 145 21.34 18.18 33.58
N ILE A 146 20.24 18.41 32.88
CA ILE A 146 19.39 17.34 32.36
C ILE A 146 19.96 16.90 31.01
N LYS A 147 20.23 15.58 30.92
CA LYS A 147 20.72 14.99 29.69
C LYS A 147 19.56 14.75 28.72
N THR A 148 19.76 15.12 27.47
CA THR A 148 18.83 14.83 26.38
C THR A 148 19.52 13.96 25.34
N LYS A 149 18.76 13.09 24.68
CA LYS A 149 19.21 12.29 23.55
C LYS A 149 18.11 12.13 22.50
N LEU A 150 18.50 11.98 21.26
CA LEU A 150 17.61 11.63 20.15
C LEU A 150 17.73 10.17 19.84
N LYS A 151 16.59 9.53 19.57
CA LYS A 151 16.52 8.18 19.00
C LYS A 151 16.01 8.28 17.56
N THR A 152 16.63 7.51 16.67
CA THR A 152 16.24 7.37 15.28
C THR A 152 14.90 6.63 15.15
N PRO A 153 14.24 6.62 13.98
CA PRO A 153 12.99 5.88 13.78
C PRO A 153 13.09 4.38 14.03
N ASP A 154 14.31 3.78 13.90
CA ASP A 154 14.59 2.39 14.22
C ASP A 154 14.98 2.17 15.71
N GLY A 155 14.82 3.20 16.53
CA GLY A 155 15.03 3.12 17.99
C GLY A 155 16.48 3.20 18.48
N LYS A 156 17.46 3.42 17.59
CA LYS A 156 18.87 3.54 17.95
C LYS A 156 19.18 4.94 18.49
N ASP A 157 20.10 5.02 19.44
CA ASP A 157 20.60 6.30 19.94
C ASP A 157 21.36 7.06 18.84
N PHE A 158 20.99 8.28 18.61
CA PHE A 158 21.64 9.15 17.63
C PHE A 158 22.66 10.06 18.30
N SER A 159 23.95 9.81 18.01
CA SER A 159 25.06 10.55 18.61
C SER A 159 25.84 11.31 17.52
N LYS A 160 25.34 12.46 17.12
CA LYS A 160 26.13 13.43 16.33
C LYS A 160 26.37 14.67 17.15
N ALA A 161 27.52 15.30 16.96
CA ALA A 161 27.88 16.56 17.63
C ALA A 161 26.90 17.71 17.31
N THR A 162 26.25 17.65 16.14
CA THR A 162 25.20 18.56 15.72
C THR A 162 23.92 17.75 15.48
N ASN A 163 22.79 18.20 15.98
CA ASN A 163 21.49 17.59 15.71
C ASN A 163 21.01 17.82 14.26
N VAL A 164 21.94 17.98 13.33
CA VAL A 164 21.68 18.16 11.90
C VAL A 164 21.74 16.77 11.23
N ILE A 165 20.67 16.43 10.56
CA ILE A 165 20.57 15.21 9.76
C ILE A 165 20.30 15.58 8.31
N GLN A 166 20.86 14.80 7.39
CA GLN A 166 20.51 14.88 5.98
C GLN A 166 19.25 14.04 5.75
N ALA A 167 18.24 14.62 5.12
CA ALA A 167 16.98 13.95 4.83
C ALA A 167 17.21 12.79 3.85
N THR A 168 17.05 11.58 4.34
CA THR A 168 17.12 10.32 3.57
C THR A 168 15.94 9.44 3.98
N SER A 169 15.60 8.46 3.17
CA SER A 169 14.55 7.49 3.50
C SER A 169 14.82 6.77 4.83
N GLN A 170 16.08 6.52 5.17
CA GLN A 170 16.49 5.91 6.44
C GLN A 170 16.11 6.76 7.66
N TYR A 171 16.12 8.09 7.53
CA TYR A 171 15.80 9.03 8.62
C TYR A 171 14.37 9.55 8.56
N SER A 172 13.57 9.07 7.60
CA SER A 172 12.14 9.36 7.53
C SER A 172 11.38 8.59 8.62
N GLY A 173 10.44 9.27 9.29
CA GLY A 173 9.59 8.65 10.29
C GLY A 173 9.55 9.38 11.62
N GLN A 174 9.24 8.64 12.70
CA GLN A 174 9.12 9.20 14.06
C GLN A 174 10.45 9.09 14.79
N TRP A 175 11.04 10.24 15.07
CA TRP A 175 12.17 10.37 15.98
C TRP A 175 11.68 10.56 17.39
N THR A 176 12.44 10.13 18.38
CA THR A 176 12.09 10.32 19.79
C THR A 176 13.14 11.15 20.50
N CYS A 177 12.70 12.27 21.05
CA CYS A 177 13.48 13.08 21.98
C CYS A 177 13.27 12.52 23.40
N VAL A 178 14.36 12.13 24.05
CA VAL A 178 14.34 11.57 25.42
C VAL A 178 15.08 12.50 26.35
N ALA A 179 14.42 12.94 27.42
CA ALA A 179 15.01 13.77 28.45
C ALA A 179 15.06 13.03 29.79
N ASN A 180 16.26 12.97 30.37
CA ASN A 180 16.55 12.32 31.67
C ASN A 180 16.08 10.86 31.75
N ASP A 181 16.07 10.15 30.63
CA ASP A 181 15.60 8.74 30.48
C ASP A 181 14.15 8.48 30.97
N LYS A 182 13.35 9.53 31.15
CA LYS A 182 11.98 9.45 31.66
C LYS A 182 10.94 10.09 30.77
N LYS A 183 11.25 11.23 30.17
CA LYS A 183 10.33 11.95 29.30
C LYS A 183 10.67 11.66 27.84
N GLU A 184 9.72 11.09 27.12
CA GLU A 184 9.84 10.83 25.68
C GLU A 184 8.83 11.69 24.91
N VAL A 185 9.29 12.29 23.81
CA VAL A 185 8.47 13.12 22.91
C VAL A 185 8.82 12.80 21.47
N SER A 186 7.82 12.54 20.64
CA SER A 186 8.01 12.21 19.24
C SER A 186 8.16 13.44 18.35
N ILE A 187 9.07 13.35 17.39
CA ILE A 187 9.33 14.35 16.33
C ILE A 187 9.08 13.67 14.99
N SER A 188 8.09 14.11 14.24
CA SER A 188 7.85 13.59 12.87
C SER A 188 8.82 14.22 11.89
N VAL A 189 9.56 13.40 11.16
CA VAL A 189 10.49 13.80 10.10
C VAL A 189 10.02 13.19 8.76
N PRO A 190 9.07 13.81 8.07
CA PRO A 190 8.58 13.30 6.78
C PRO A 190 9.60 13.66 5.69
N VAL A 191 10.24 12.65 5.12
CA VAL A 191 11.10 12.79 3.94
C VAL A 191 10.29 12.37 2.72
N MET A 192 10.23 13.24 1.71
CA MET A 192 9.58 12.95 0.44
C MET A 192 10.44 11.98 -0.37
N ASP A 193 10.29 10.71 -0.08
CA ASP A 193 10.92 9.64 -0.83
C ASP A 193 9.88 8.60 -1.23
N PHE A 194 10.16 7.87 -2.31
CA PHE A 194 9.31 6.77 -2.71
C PHE A 194 9.43 5.60 -1.74
N THR A 195 8.31 4.95 -1.46
CA THR A 195 8.31 3.69 -0.72
C THR A 195 9.26 2.70 -1.39
N PRO A 196 10.17 2.07 -0.62
CA PRO A 196 10.99 0.98 -1.13
C PRO A 196 10.09 -0.09 -1.76
N ALA A 197 10.45 -0.55 -2.94
CA ALA A 197 9.73 -1.60 -3.63
C ALA A 197 10.59 -2.86 -3.71
N LEU A 198 9.92 -3.98 -3.98
CA LEU A 198 10.60 -5.22 -4.34
C LEU A 198 11.51 -4.97 -5.56
N PRO A 199 12.65 -5.65 -5.65
CA PRO A 199 13.59 -5.46 -6.77
C PRO A 199 12.95 -5.82 -8.11
N TYR A 200 12.03 -6.79 -8.12
CA TYR A 200 11.32 -7.24 -9.31
C TYR A 200 9.82 -7.22 -9.09
N HIS A 201 9.09 -6.84 -10.12
CA HIS A 201 7.64 -6.91 -10.20
C HIS A 201 7.23 -7.78 -11.36
N TYR A 202 6.14 -8.50 -11.20
CA TYR A 202 5.66 -9.45 -12.19
C TYR A 202 4.22 -9.16 -12.58
N THR A 203 3.90 -9.41 -13.86
CA THR A 203 2.54 -9.40 -14.38
C THR A 203 2.36 -10.52 -15.39
N SER A 204 1.16 -10.71 -15.88
CA SER A 204 0.83 -11.63 -16.98
C SER A 204 -0.42 -11.15 -17.72
N GLU A 205 -0.74 -11.75 -18.85
CA GLU A 205 -1.99 -11.44 -19.59
C GLU A 205 -3.26 -11.81 -18.80
N ASN A 206 -3.13 -12.62 -17.75
CA ASN A 206 -4.25 -13.06 -16.89
C ASN A 206 -4.25 -12.39 -15.51
N SER A 207 -3.31 -11.50 -15.25
CA SER A 207 -3.16 -10.78 -13.98
C SER A 207 -3.17 -9.28 -14.20
N PRO A 208 -3.56 -8.49 -13.19
CA PRO A 208 -3.51 -7.04 -13.31
C PRO A 208 -2.06 -6.53 -13.36
N LEU A 209 -1.85 -5.44 -14.08
CA LEU A 209 -0.62 -4.66 -13.99
C LEU A 209 -0.81 -3.56 -12.93
N LEU A 210 0.03 -3.58 -11.90
CA LEU A 210 0.11 -2.53 -10.88
C LEU A 210 1.58 -2.11 -10.71
N VAL A 211 1.90 -0.91 -11.19
CA VAL A 211 3.24 -0.32 -11.05
C VAL A 211 3.25 0.61 -9.84
N PRO A 212 3.82 0.19 -8.69
CA PRO A 212 3.66 0.89 -7.44
C PRO A 212 4.62 2.09 -7.36
N PHE A 213 4.04 3.27 -7.20
CA PHE A 213 4.74 4.49 -6.82
C PHE A 213 3.92 5.20 -5.75
N SER A 214 4.41 5.23 -4.53
CA SER A 214 3.81 5.97 -3.44
C SER A 214 4.90 6.59 -2.57
N PHE A 215 4.60 7.68 -1.90
CA PHE A 215 5.51 8.20 -0.90
C PHE A 215 5.55 7.30 0.33
N SER A 216 6.73 7.20 0.93
CA SER A 216 6.89 6.72 2.30
C SER A 216 6.23 7.74 3.25
N SER A 217 5.61 7.28 4.33
CA SER A 217 5.15 8.13 5.44
C SER A 217 3.96 9.09 5.21
N GLY A 218 2.95 8.69 4.43
CA GLY A 218 1.65 9.38 4.44
C GLY A 218 1.65 10.83 3.91
N ILE A 219 2.66 11.24 3.16
CA ILE A 219 2.71 12.54 2.48
C ILE A 219 1.63 12.58 1.40
N GLN A 220 0.80 13.61 1.43
CA GLN A 220 -0.28 13.85 0.47
C GLN A 220 0.14 14.87 -0.59
N LEU A 221 -0.60 14.92 -1.70
CA LEU A 221 -0.32 15.88 -2.77
C LEU A 221 -0.40 17.33 -2.26
N ASP A 222 -1.31 17.63 -1.33
CA ASP A 222 -1.45 18.96 -0.75
C ASP A 222 -0.20 19.42 -0.01
N ASP A 223 0.55 18.50 0.58
CA ASP A 223 1.80 18.80 1.28
C ASP A 223 2.92 19.23 0.32
N ILE A 224 2.89 18.73 -0.91
CA ILE A 224 3.98 18.88 -1.88
C ILE A 224 3.64 19.78 -3.08
N LYS A 225 2.37 20.09 -3.33
CA LYS A 225 1.95 20.88 -4.52
C LYS A 225 2.66 22.23 -4.66
N ASN A 226 3.01 22.86 -3.53
CA ASN A 226 3.66 24.17 -3.53
C ASN A 226 5.16 24.06 -3.85
N VAL A 227 5.80 22.92 -3.63
CA VAL A 227 7.23 22.69 -3.86
C VAL A 227 7.50 21.89 -5.12
N THR A 228 6.51 21.18 -5.66
CA THR A 228 6.61 20.37 -6.88
C THR A 228 6.25 21.22 -8.11
N GLN A 229 7.01 21.03 -9.18
CA GLN A 229 6.76 21.65 -10.48
C GLN A 229 5.93 20.70 -11.37
N LYS A 230 6.39 19.45 -11.53
CA LYS A 230 5.75 18.42 -12.35
C LYS A 230 6.09 17.02 -11.88
N ILE A 231 5.24 16.06 -12.25
CA ILE A 231 5.46 14.62 -12.08
C ILE A 231 5.30 13.96 -13.44
N GLU A 232 6.25 13.13 -13.83
CA GLU A 232 6.27 12.47 -15.14
C GLU A 232 6.52 10.97 -14.97
N TRP A 233 5.86 10.17 -15.81
CA TRP A 233 6.05 8.72 -15.85
C TRP A 233 6.56 8.32 -17.22
N PHE A 234 7.56 7.46 -17.21
CA PHE A 234 8.21 6.93 -18.40
C PHE A 234 8.19 5.42 -18.38
N PHE A 235 8.20 4.83 -19.55
CA PHE A 235 8.38 3.40 -19.75
C PHE A 235 9.50 3.16 -20.77
N THR A 236 10.45 2.31 -20.38
CA THR A 236 11.51 1.83 -21.24
C THR A 236 11.28 0.34 -21.47
N PRO A 237 10.87 -0.08 -22.70
CA PRO A 237 10.68 -1.49 -23.02
C PRO A 237 11.99 -2.26 -22.86
N LYS A 238 11.91 -3.54 -22.47
CA LYS A 238 13.08 -4.43 -22.38
C LYS A 238 13.84 -4.57 -23.73
N THR A 239 13.11 -4.43 -24.84
CA THR A 239 13.64 -4.51 -26.21
C THR A 239 14.23 -3.20 -26.75
N SER A 240 14.19 -2.11 -26.00
CA SER A 240 14.60 -0.78 -26.44
C SER A 240 15.22 0.01 -25.29
N SER A 241 16.23 0.81 -25.58
CA SER A 241 16.82 1.76 -24.62
C SER A 241 16.09 3.11 -24.59
N VAL A 242 15.09 3.32 -25.45
CA VAL A 242 14.39 4.61 -25.56
C VAL A 242 13.21 4.66 -24.59
N ALA A 243 13.28 5.58 -23.65
CA ALA A 243 12.18 5.84 -22.71
C ALA A 243 11.03 6.59 -23.42
N LYS A 244 9.81 6.09 -23.27
CA LYS A 244 8.59 6.72 -23.77
C LYS A 244 7.84 7.34 -22.59
N LYS A 245 7.41 8.60 -22.74
CA LYS A 245 6.58 9.26 -21.75
C LYS A 245 5.18 8.66 -21.75
N LEU A 246 4.67 8.31 -20.56
CA LEU A 246 3.33 7.74 -20.37
C LEU A 246 2.33 8.81 -19.88
N PHE A 247 2.75 9.58 -18.89
CA PHE A 247 1.94 10.61 -18.25
C PHE A 247 2.80 11.81 -17.88
N SER A 248 2.18 12.98 -17.82
CA SER A 248 2.75 14.20 -17.24
C SER A 248 1.67 14.91 -16.44
N LEU A 249 1.97 15.23 -15.17
CA LEU A 249 1.08 15.99 -14.30
C LEU A 249 1.79 17.29 -13.91
N SER A 250 1.32 18.42 -14.41
CA SER A 250 1.78 19.74 -14.00
C SER A 250 1.09 20.18 -12.71
N MET A 251 1.85 20.77 -11.78
CA MET A 251 1.31 21.35 -10.54
C MET A 251 0.75 22.75 -10.72
N THR A 252 0.70 23.25 -11.95
CA THR A 252 -0.04 24.49 -12.31
C THR A 252 -1.49 24.13 -12.62
N LYS A 253 -2.45 24.93 -12.13
CA LYS A 253 -3.88 24.70 -12.41
C LYS A 253 -4.18 24.90 -13.90
N PRO A 254 -5.09 24.07 -14.51
CA PRO A 254 -5.81 22.95 -13.91
C PRO A 254 -4.97 21.67 -13.81
N PHE A 255 -5.10 20.93 -12.70
CA PHE A 255 -4.44 19.64 -12.49
C PHE A 255 -5.04 18.56 -13.41
N LYS A 256 -4.70 18.58 -14.68
CA LYS A 256 -5.11 17.53 -15.62
C LYS A 256 -3.87 16.75 -16.02
N PRO A 257 -3.86 15.43 -15.82
CA PRO A 257 -2.77 14.60 -16.34
C PRO A 257 -2.86 14.59 -17.87
N GLU A 258 -1.76 14.95 -18.52
CA GLU A 258 -1.57 14.70 -19.94
C GLU A 258 -1.24 13.23 -20.11
N VAL A 259 -2.05 12.53 -20.89
CA VAL A 259 -1.95 11.07 -21.09
C VAL A 259 -1.41 10.80 -22.49
N ASP A 260 -0.35 10.00 -22.59
CA ASP A 260 0.00 9.38 -23.86
C ASP A 260 -0.89 8.15 -24.07
N HIS A 261 -1.76 8.20 -25.08
CA HIS A 261 -2.87 7.28 -25.31
C HIS A 261 -2.51 5.84 -25.70
N GLY A 262 -1.21 5.47 -25.72
CA GLY A 262 -0.79 4.20 -26.30
C GLY A 262 -0.98 2.92 -25.47
N ARG A 263 -1.15 3.00 -24.11
CA ARG A 263 -1.05 1.81 -23.25
C ARG A 263 -2.26 1.50 -22.38
N ASN A 264 -3.32 2.29 -22.41
CA ASN A 264 -4.53 2.12 -21.58
C ASN A 264 -4.24 1.99 -20.08
N LEU A 265 -3.17 2.62 -19.59
CA LEU A 265 -2.85 2.70 -18.19
C LEU A 265 -3.70 3.77 -17.52
N LYS A 266 -4.05 3.54 -16.26
CA LYS A 266 -4.75 4.51 -15.40
C LYS A 266 -3.82 4.92 -14.29
N LEU A 267 -3.85 6.21 -13.96
CA LEU A 267 -3.17 6.75 -12.80
C LEU A 267 -4.03 6.55 -11.56
N SER A 268 -3.43 6.13 -10.45
CA SER A 268 -4.09 6.02 -9.15
C SER A 268 -4.44 7.40 -8.57
N ASP A 269 -4.99 7.44 -7.37
CA ASP A 269 -5.38 8.68 -6.70
C ASP A 269 -4.15 9.45 -6.22
N VAL A 270 -3.65 10.34 -7.07
CA VAL A 270 -2.49 11.19 -6.78
C VAL A 270 -2.71 12.13 -5.60
N THR A 271 -3.97 12.44 -5.25
CA THR A 271 -4.28 13.35 -4.13
C THR A 271 -3.85 12.76 -2.79
N LYS A 272 -3.82 11.44 -2.68
CA LYS A 272 -3.37 10.69 -1.51
C LYS A 272 -1.88 10.31 -1.53
N GLY A 273 -1.08 10.94 -2.38
CA GLY A 273 0.34 10.60 -2.55
C GLY A 273 0.59 9.24 -3.20
N ASN A 274 -0.41 8.69 -3.89
CA ASN A 274 -0.32 7.45 -4.65
C ASN A 274 -0.19 7.75 -6.15
N PHE A 275 1.00 7.56 -6.69
CA PHE A 275 1.34 7.83 -8.09
C PHE A 275 1.42 6.55 -8.93
N SER A 276 0.84 5.46 -8.45
CA SER A 276 0.88 4.15 -9.10
C SER A 276 0.11 4.14 -10.40
N LEU A 277 0.61 3.38 -11.37
CA LEU A 277 -0.08 3.11 -12.63
C LEU A 277 -0.74 1.74 -12.56
N CYS A 278 -1.95 1.62 -13.10
CA CYS A 278 -2.66 0.35 -13.10
C CYS A 278 -3.40 0.07 -14.41
N ARG A 279 -3.59 -1.22 -14.68
CA ARG A 279 -4.42 -1.76 -15.75
C ARG A 279 -4.96 -3.13 -15.30
N ASN A 280 -6.19 -3.46 -15.71
CA ASN A 280 -6.87 -4.68 -15.27
C ASN A 280 -6.18 -5.97 -15.75
N GLN A 281 -5.46 -5.90 -16.87
CA GLN A 281 -4.73 -7.04 -17.44
C GLN A 281 -3.35 -6.59 -17.92
N GLY A 282 -2.34 -7.37 -17.63
CA GLY A 282 -1.00 -7.20 -18.18
C GLY A 282 -0.97 -7.52 -19.68
N GLN A 283 0.14 -7.18 -20.31
CA GLN A 283 0.43 -7.46 -21.70
C GLN A 283 1.87 -7.95 -21.83
N LYS A 284 2.18 -8.76 -22.85
CA LYS A 284 3.55 -9.19 -23.13
C LYS A 284 4.53 -8.02 -23.30
N THR A 285 4.01 -6.90 -23.79
CA THR A 285 4.78 -5.67 -23.98
C THR A 285 5.06 -4.87 -22.72
N ASP A 286 4.60 -5.33 -21.55
CA ASP A 286 4.83 -4.64 -20.27
C ASP A 286 6.18 -4.95 -19.62
N ALA A 287 6.92 -5.91 -20.16
CA ALA A 287 8.28 -6.18 -19.74
C ALA A 287 9.19 -4.97 -20.01
N GLY A 288 9.82 -4.46 -18.94
CA GLY A 288 10.66 -3.28 -19.01
C GLY A 288 10.70 -2.48 -17.74
N ASN A 289 11.21 -1.26 -17.82
CA ASN A 289 11.42 -0.39 -16.68
C ASN A 289 10.44 0.79 -16.69
N TYR A 290 9.66 0.91 -15.63
CA TYR A 290 8.78 2.05 -15.38
C TYR A 290 9.49 3.02 -14.43
N THR A 291 9.56 4.30 -14.81
CA THR A 291 10.20 5.34 -14.01
C THR A 291 9.22 6.46 -13.71
N CYS A 292 9.10 6.84 -12.45
CA CYS A 292 8.39 8.03 -12.01
C CYS A 292 9.40 9.09 -11.60
N THR A 293 9.29 10.28 -12.18
CA THR A 293 10.18 11.43 -11.94
C THR A 293 9.37 12.59 -11.39
N ILE A 294 9.72 13.06 -10.19
CA ILE A 294 9.16 14.27 -9.60
C ILE A 294 10.19 15.37 -9.73
N THR A 295 9.84 16.46 -10.40
CA THR A 295 10.68 17.66 -10.53
C THR A 295 10.16 18.71 -9.54
N PHE A 296 11.03 19.19 -8.65
CA PHE A 296 10.73 20.23 -7.69
C PHE A 296 11.05 21.63 -8.24
N ARG A 297 10.41 22.66 -7.70
CA ARG A 297 10.62 24.06 -8.14
C ARG A 297 12.03 24.57 -7.92
N ASN A 298 12.79 23.97 -7.01
CA ASN A 298 14.21 24.28 -6.78
C ASN A 298 15.16 23.55 -7.77
N GLY A 299 14.63 22.88 -8.80
CA GLY A 299 15.39 22.16 -9.81
C GLY A 299 15.86 20.76 -9.38
N LYS A 300 15.67 20.34 -8.12
CA LYS A 300 15.95 18.97 -7.69
C LYS A 300 14.93 17.99 -8.29
N THR A 301 15.36 16.75 -8.49
CA THR A 301 14.49 15.66 -8.97
C THR A 301 14.54 14.48 -8.02
N LEU A 302 13.40 13.81 -7.90
CA LEU A 302 13.28 12.53 -7.21
C LEU A 302 12.81 11.48 -8.22
N ASN A 303 13.58 10.40 -8.38
CA ASN A 303 13.32 9.35 -9.35
C ASN A 303 13.13 8.02 -8.65
N ALA A 304 12.15 7.24 -9.10
CA ALA A 304 12.01 5.85 -8.74
C ALA A 304 11.77 5.01 -9.98
N SER A 305 12.41 3.85 -10.03
CA SER A 305 12.26 2.90 -11.13
C SER A 305 11.74 1.56 -10.62
N ARG A 306 10.92 0.89 -11.44
CA ARG A 306 10.32 -0.41 -11.16
C ARG A 306 10.48 -1.30 -12.37
N GLN A 307 11.26 -2.36 -12.22
CA GLN A 307 11.46 -3.34 -13.29
C GLN A 307 10.32 -4.34 -13.28
N PHE A 308 9.71 -4.55 -14.44
CA PHE A 308 8.62 -5.50 -14.65
C PHE A 308 9.04 -6.62 -15.58
N GLU A 309 8.71 -7.84 -15.18
CA GLU A 309 8.82 -9.03 -15.99
C GLU A 309 7.41 -9.62 -16.22
N VAL A 310 7.22 -10.27 -17.36
CA VAL A 310 5.94 -10.86 -17.75
C VAL A 310 6.04 -12.36 -17.67
N LEU A 311 5.23 -12.98 -16.81
CA LEU A 311 5.10 -14.43 -16.73
C LEU A 311 4.23 -14.89 -17.90
N GLU A 312 4.74 -15.79 -18.71
CA GLU A 312 4.02 -16.38 -19.82
C GLU A 312 4.19 -17.90 -19.90
N ILE A 313 3.21 -18.57 -20.51
CA ILE A 313 3.29 -19.99 -20.85
C ILE A 313 3.44 -20.08 -22.38
N ILE A 314 4.52 -20.70 -22.82
CA ILE A 314 4.82 -20.91 -24.23
C ILE A 314 4.55 -22.37 -24.57
N PRO A 315 3.50 -22.66 -25.37
CA PRO A 315 3.22 -24.01 -25.84
C PRO A 315 4.05 -24.31 -27.09
N SER A 316 4.63 -25.48 -27.19
CA SER A 316 5.30 -25.98 -28.39
C SER A 316 4.79 -27.37 -28.75
N PRO A 317 4.18 -27.57 -29.93
CA PRO A 317 4.12 -26.70 -31.11
C PRO A 317 3.04 -25.59 -31.05
N GLY A 318 2.03 -25.71 -30.19
CA GLY A 318 0.94 -24.72 -30.06
C GLY A 318 -0.10 -25.14 -29.01
N ALA A 319 -1.16 -24.32 -28.85
CA ALA A 319 -2.24 -24.59 -27.89
C ALA A 319 -3.41 -25.40 -28.49
N GLN A 320 -3.46 -25.53 -29.82
CA GLN A 320 -4.42 -26.36 -30.56
C GLN A 320 -3.71 -27.60 -31.06
N LEU A 321 -4.15 -28.77 -30.61
CA LEU A 321 -3.45 -30.02 -30.81
C LEU A 321 -4.45 -31.13 -31.18
N THR A 322 -3.93 -32.20 -31.79
CA THR A 322 -4.66 -33.46 -31.97
C THR A 322 -4.15 -34.47 -30.94
N SER A 323 -5.05 -35.29 -30.41
CA SER A 323 -4.68 -36.39 -29.48
C SER A 323 -3.54 -37.23 -30.07
N GLY A 324 -2.56 -37.63 -29.22
CA GLY A 324 -1.37 -38.36 -29.65
C GLY A 324 -0.17 -37.49 -30.03
N GLN A 325 -0.32 -36.16 -30.15
CA GLN A 325 0.80 -35.26 -30.43
C GLN A 325 1.64 -35.04 -29.15
N GLN A 326 2.91 -34.68 -29.36
CA GLN A 326 3.77 -34.18 -28.27
C GLN A 326 3.47 -32.74 -27.97
N LEU A 327 3.57 -32.39 -26.67
CA LEU A 327 3.43 -31.01 -26.21
C LEU A 327 4.48 -30.71 -25.16
N LYS A 328 5.13 -29.56 -25.30
CA LYS A 328 5.94 -28.95 -24.26
C LYS A 328 5.32 -27.62 -23.85
N LEU A 329 5.05 -27.45 -22.56
CA LEU A 329 4.67 -26.17 -21.96
C LEU A 329 5.86 -25.60 -21.22
N SER A 330 6.31 -24.40 -21.59
CA SER A 330 7.38 -23.69 -20.89
C SER A 330 6.82 -22.49 -20.17
N CYS A 331 6.96 -22.43 -18.84
CA CYS A 331 6.60 -21.28 -18.04
C CYS A 331 7.84 -20.43 -17.79
N THR A 332 7.82 -19.17 -18.17
CA THR A 332 9.02 -18.32 -18.14
C THR A 332 8.67 -16.85 -17.96
N THR A 333 9.60 -16.10 -17.39
CA THR A 333 9.60 -14.62 -17.35
C THR A 333 10.58 -14.04 -18.39
N GLY A 334 11.21 -14.91 -19.20
CA GLY A 334 12.26 -14.51 -20.15
C GLY A 334 13.64 -14.31 -19.51
N GLU A 335 13.74 -14.29 -18.17
CA GLU A 335 14.99 -14.22 -17.41
C GLU A 335 15.04 -15.35 -16.38
N PRO A 336 16.24 -15.76 -15.93
CA PRO A 336 16.39 -16.68 -14.82
C PRO A 336 15.75 -16.13 -13.56
N LEU A 337 15.00 -16.96 -12.85
CA LEU A 337 14.35 -16.59 -11.61
C LEU A 337 15.38 -16.45 -10.47
N PRO A 338 15.17 -15.50 -9.54
CA PRO A 338 15.90 -15.48 -8.27
C PRO A 338 15.77 -16.81 -7.51
N PRO A 339 16.79 -17.20 -6.72
CA PRO A 339 16.83 -18.52 -6.06
C PRO A 339 15.74 -18.72 -5.01
N ASP A 340 15.14 -17.66 -4.52
CA ASP A 340 14.04 -17.64 -3.55
C ASP A 340 12.64 -17.66 -4.19
N MET A 341 12.58 -17.74 -5.53
CA MET A 341 11.34 -17.83 -6.29
C MET A 341 11.16 -19.22 -6.91
N GLN A 342 9.92 -19.66 -6.96
CA GLN A 342 9.54 -20.97 -7.50
C GLN A 342 8.35 -20.87 -8.43
N LEU A 343 8.35 -21.68 -9.48
CA LEU A 343 7.18 -21.90 -10.33
C LEU A 343 6.37 -23.05 -9.77
N LYS A 344 5.05 -22.98 -9.95
CA LYS A 344 4.13 -24.05 -9.58
C LYS A 344 3.05 -24.19 -10.64
N TRP A 345 2.89 -25.41 -11.15
CA TRP A 345 1.83 -25.75 -12.07
C TRP A 345 0.55 -26.18 -11.36
N VAL A 346 -0.56 -25.69 -11.86
CA VAL A 346 -1.90 -26.07 -11.44
C VAL A 346 -2.61 -26.66 -12.66
N LEU A 347 -2.98 -27.94 -12.54
CA LEU A 347 -3.59 -28.71 -13.62
C LEU A 347 -5.08 -28.40 -13.75
N PRO A 348 -5.65 -28.56 -14.96
CA PRO A 348 -7.10 -28.62 -15.12
C PRO A 348 -7.67 -29.81 -14.36
N LYS A 349 -8.87 -29.66 -13.81
CA LYS A 349 -9.55 -30.72 -13.02
C LYS A 349 -9.81 -32.01 -13.81
N THR A 350 -9.81 -31.90 -15.13
CA THR A 350 -10.08 -33.00 -16.07
C THR A 350 -8.86 -33.83 -16.46
N SER A 351 -7.65 -33.29 -16.21
CA SER A 351 -6.44 -34.01 -16.59
C SER A 351 -6.11 -35.12 -15.60
N PRO A 352 -5.96 -36.37 -16.05
CA PRO A 352 -5.51 -37.49 -15.22
C PRO A 352 -4.01 -37.50 -14.97
N GLN A 353 -3.27 -36.51 -15.51
CA GLN A 353 -1.80 -36.46 -15.43
C GLN A 353 -1.35 -36.15 -14.00
N LEU A 354 -0.61 -37.07 -13.39
CA LEU A 354 0.16 -36.79 -12.18
C LEU A 354 1.49 -36.09 -12.61
N LEU A 355 1.68 -34.85 -12.19
CA LEU A 355 2.97 -34.20 -12.38
C LEU A 355 3.98 -34.80 -11.39
N THR A 356 5.05 -35.37 -11.91
CA THR A 356 6.17 -35.85 -11.10
C THR A 356 6.96 -34.70 -10.50
N ASP A 357 6.97 -33.54 -11.16
CA ASP A 357 7.58 -32.29 -10.67
C ASP A 357 6.69 -31.09 -11.00
N GLN A 358 5.96 -30.61 -9.99
CA GLN A 358 5.10 -29.42 -10.10
C GLN A 358 5.88 -28.10 -10.16
N HIS A 359 7.17 -28.13 -9.82
CA HIS A 359 8.04 -26.95 -9.75
C HIS A 359 8.95 -26.80 -10.98
N SER A 360 8.87 -27.71 -11.93
CA SER A 360 9.64 -27.58 -13.17
C SER A 360 9.14 -26.43 -14.03
N ALA A 361 10.07 -25.65 -14.59
CA ALA A 361 9.75 -24.60 -15.57
C ALA A 361 9.14 -25.17 -16.86
N ASN A 362 9.38 -26.44 -17.16
CA ASN A 362 8.93 -27.11 -18.39
C ASN A 362 8.13 -28.37 -18.06
N LEU A 363 6.95 -28.47 -18.64
CA LEU A 363 6.18 -29.70 -18.66
C LEU A 363 6.24 -30.29 -20.05
N THR A 364 6.57 -31.60 -20.16
CA THR A 364 6.64 -32.31 -21.43
C THR A 364 5.65 -33.46 -21.39
N PHE A 365 4.79 -33.49 -22.39
CA PHE A 365 3.81 -34.54 -22.63
C PHE A 365 4.23 -35.31 -23.88
N PRO A 366 4.64 -36.58 -23.75
CA PRO A 366 4.97 -37.39 -24.91
C PRO A 366 3.78 -37.57 -25.86
N GLU A 367 2.58 -37.72 -25.28
CA GLU A 367 1.32 -37.84 -25.99
C GLU A 367 0.22 -37.13 -25.21
N VAL A 368 -0.44 -36.14 -25.82
CA VAL A 368 -1.58 -35.44 -25.23
C VAL A 368 -2.88 -36.20 -25.53
N ARG A 369 -3.81 -36.16 -24.59
CA ARG A 369 -5.16 -36.79 -24.69
C ARG A 369 -6.22 -35.69 -24.63
N THR A 370 -7.41 -35.97 -25.15
CA THR A 370 -8.55 -35.06 -25.07
C THR A 370 -8.88 -34.65 -23.64
N ALA A 371 -8.59 -35.49 -22.64
CA ALA A 371 -8.75 -35.19 -21.21
C ALA A 371 -7.79 -34.12 -20.70
N ASP A 372 -6.68 -33.88 -21.39
CA ASP A 372 -5.71 -32.82 -21.04
C ASP A 372 -6.12 -31.45 -21.57
N SER A 373 -7.26 -31.35 -22.27
CA SER A 373 -7.85 -30.08 -22.70
C SER A 373 -8.30 -29.27 -21.48
N GLY A 374 -8.16 -27.96 -21.56
CA GLY A 374 -8.59 -27.03 -20.52
C GLY A 374 -7.54 -26.01 -20.14
N ASN A 375 -7.74 -25.38 -18.98
CA ASN A 375 -6.91 -24.28 -18.51
C ASN A 375 -5.73 -24.80 -17.68
N TRP A 376 -4.56 -24.67 -18.23
CA TRP A 376 -3.29 -24.90 -17.53
C TRP A 376 -2.79 -23.59 -16.97
N ARG A 377 -2.45 -23.60 -15.67
CA ARG A 377 -1.98 -22.42 -14.97
C ARG A 377 -0.58 -22.64 -14.43
N CYS A 378 0.28 -21.66 -14.62
CA CYS A 378 1.58 -21.56 -13.99
C CYS A 378 1.57 -20.36 -13.03
N GLU A 379 1.99 -20.58 -11.81
CA GLU A 379 2.04 -19.57 -10.76
C GLU A 379 3.49 -19.33 -10.35
N LEU A 380 3.87 -18.06 -10.18
CA LEU A 380 5.14 -17.65 -9.62
C LEU A 380 4.96 -17.38 -8.12
N TRP A 381 5.73 -18.07 -7.31
CA TRP A 381 5.68 -18.02 -5.85
C TRP A 381 6.96 -17.44 -5.25
N TRP A 382 6.81 -16.63 -4.21
CA TRP A 382 7.90 -16.10 -3.38
C TRP A 382 7.50 -16.18 -1.91
N ASN A 383 8.33 -16.81 -1.08
CA ASN A 383 8.06 -16.98 0.36
C ASN A 383 6.64 -17.47 0.67
N ASN A 384 6.16 -18.49 -0.05
CA ASN A 384 4.81 -19.05 0.08
C ASN A 384 3.65 -18.11 -0.33
N ILE A 385 3.95 -17.00 -1.00
CA ILE A 385 2.96 -16.07 -1.53
C ILE A 385 2.97 -16.18 -3.05
N SER A 386 1.80 -16.41 -3.66
CA SER A 386 1.64 -16.35 -5.11
C SER A 386 1.67 -14.89 -5.57
N LEU A 387 2.67 -14.53 -6.37
CA LEU A 387 2.84 -13.18 -6.90
C LEU A 387 2.02 -12.92 -8.15
N VAL A 388 2.04 -13.86 -9.09
CA VAL A 388 1.38 -13.73 -10.40
C VAL A 388 1.08 -15.12 -10.96
N SER A 389 0.07 -15.22 -11.82
CA SER A 389 -0.26 -16.45 -12.53
C SER A 389 -0.48 -16.21 -14.03
N ALA A 390 0.03 -17.10 -14.86
CA ALA A 390 -0.27 -17.17 -16.28
C ALA A 390 -1.18 -18.38 -16.56
N VAL A 391 -2.08 -18.23 -17.52
CA VAL A 391 -3.03 -19.30 -17.88
C VAL A 391 -3.01 -19.49 -19.39
N ILE A 392 -2.97 -20.73 -19.83
CA ILE A 392 -3.15 -21.11 -21.23
C ILE A 392 -4.29 -22.13 -21.34
N THR A 393 -5.13 -21.96 -22.35
CA THR A 393 -6.20 -22.93 -22.67
C THR A 393 -5.75 -23.84 -23.78
N LEU A 394 -5.60 -25.12 -23.48
CA LEU A 394 -5.32 -26.16 -24.48
C LEU A 394 -6.61 -26.70 -25.08
N GLN A 395 -6.63 -26.81 -26.42
CA GLN A 395 -7.70 -27.42 -27.18
C GLN A 395 -7.12 -28.65 -27.87
N ILE A 396 -7.58 -29.83 -27.41
CA ILE A 396 -7.08 -31.11 -27.97
C ILE A 396 -8.25 -31.81 -28.61
N GLU A 397 -8.20 -31.96 -29.94
CA GLU A 397 -9.20 -32.66 -30.76
C GLU A 397 -8.91 -34.13 -30.80
N PRO A 398 -9.97 -34.98 -30.79
CA PRO A 398 -9.80 -36.41 -30.97
C PRO A 398 -9.31 -36.72 -32.38
N ILE A 399 -8.45 -37.72 -32.51
CA ILE A 399 -8.14 -38.31 -33.82
C ILE A 399 -9.44 -38.91 -34.35
N LEU A 400 -9.87 -38.51 -35.55
CA LEU A 400 -10.95 -39.18 -36.24
C LEU A 400 -10.60 -40.64 -36.39
N ASN A 401 -11.38 -41.51 -35.73
CA ASN A 401 -11.16 -42.95 -35.82
C ASN A 401 -11.37 -43.40 -37.27
N THR A 402 -10.48 -44.25 -37.82
CA THR A 402 -10.58 -44.77 -39.20
C THR A 402 -11.98 -45.21 -39.55
N TRP A 403 -12.73 -45.76 -38.58
CA TRP A 403 -14.14 -46.13 -38.72
C TRP A 403 -15.07 -44.94 -39.03
N GLN A 404 -14.86 -43.79 -38.39
CA GLN A 404 -15.67 -42.60 -38.64
C GLN A 404 -15.40 -42.05 -40.05
N LEU A 405 -14.15 -42.11 -40.51
CA LEU A 405 -13.77 -41.72 -41.82
C LEU A 405 -14.41 -42.65 -42.87
N VAL A 406 -14.41 -43.94 -42.64
CA VAL A 406 -15.11 -44.95 -43.46
C VAL A 406 -16.61 -44.69 -43.53
N VAL A 407 -17.25 -44.34 -42.39
CA VAL A 407 -18.71 -44.01 -42.35
C VAL A 407 -18.98 -42.74 -43.16
N VAL A 408 -18.15 -41.71 -43.06
CA VAL A 408 -18.31 -40.48 -43.85
C VAL A 408 -18.10 -40.75 -45.36
N CYS A 409 -17.14 -41.58 -45.71
CA CYS A 409 -16.92 -41.99 -47.09
C CYS A 409 -18.11 -42.81 -47.64
N ILE A 410 -18.64 -43.79 -46.87
CA ILE A 410 -19.80 -44.57 -47.28
C ILE A 410 -21.02 -43.64 -47.43
N ALA A 411 -21.27 -42.76 -46.48
CA ALA A 411 -22.35 -41.77 -46.58
C ALA A 411 -22.22 -40.85 -47.81
N GLY A 412 -21.02 -40.44 -48.11
CA GLY A 412 -20.71 -39.64 -49.34
C GLY A 412 -21.01 -40.44 -50.63
N VAL A 413 -20.61 -41.73 -50.68
CA VAL A 413 -20.92 -42.62 -51.82
C VAL A 413 -22.42 -42.85 -51.94
N ILE A 414 -23.13 -43.09 -50.84
CA ILE A 414 -24.58 -43.25 -50.87
C ILE A 414 -25.26 -41.99 -51.39
N LEU A 415 -24.81 -40.79 -50.94
CA LEU A 415 -25.36 -39.52 -51.39
C LEU A 415 -25.14 -39.32 -52.90
N LEU A 416 -23.95 -39.66 -53.39
CA LEU A 416 -23.64 -39.61 -54.83
C LEU A 416 -24.54 -40.58 -55.65
N VAL A 417 -24.73 -41.80 -55.16
CA VAL A 417 -25.63 -42.78 -55.81
C VAL A 417 -27.06 -42.26 -55.85
N LEU A 418 -27.55 -41.71 -54.74
CA LEU A 418 -28.88 -41.09 -54.65
C LEU A 418 -29.04 -39.93 -55.64
N LEU A 419 -28.01 -39.05 -55.72
CA LEU A 419 -28.01 -37.95 -56.71
C LEU A 419 -28.08 -38.48 -58.15
N VAL A 420 -27.29 -39.50 -58.46
CA VAL A 420 -27.28 -40.14 -59.78
C VAL A 420 -28.65 -40.78 -60.09
N LEU A 421 -29.27 -41.45 -59.11
CA LEU A 421 -30.60 -42.04 -59.27
C LEU A 421 -31.67 -40.97 -59.46
N ILE A 422 -31.57 -39.85 -58.74
CA ILE A 422 -32.47 -38.70 -58.94
C ILE A 422 -32.30 -38.15 -60.37
N VAL A 423 -31.07 -37.95 -60.81
CA VAL A 423 -30.79 -37.48 -62.20
C VAL A 423 -31.35 -38.47 -63.25
N ILE A 424 -31.16 -39.79 -63.06
CA ILE A 424 -31.70 -40.81 -63.94
C ILE A 424 -33.25 -40.78 -63.94
N ARG A 425 -33.89 -40.67 -62.75
CA ARG A 425 -35.36 -40.52 -62.65
C ARG A 425 -35.83 -39.23 -63.32
N CYS A 426 -35.19 -38.12 -63.07
CA CYS A 426 -35.50 -36.89 -63.77
C CYS A 426 -35.36 -37.01 -65.28
N ARG A 427 -34.28 -37.66 -65.80
CA ARG A 427 -34.12 -37.92 -67.22
C ARG A 427 -35.18 -38.89 -67.81
N ARG A 428 -35.57 -39.92 -67.08
CA ARG A 428 -36.68 -40.85 -67.48
C ARG A 428 -38.05 -40.12 -67.48
N HIS A 429 -38.32 -39.26 -66.53
CA HIS A 429 -39.51 -38.46 -66.50
C HIS A 429 -39.59 -37.43 -67.61
N VAL A 430 -38.44 -36.93 -68.06
CA VAL A 430 -38.30 -35.99 -69.18
C VAL A 430 -38.54 -36.69 -70.50
N GLN A 431 -38.27 -38.00 -70.62
CA GLN A 431 -38.57 -38.77 -71.84
C GLN A 431 -40.07 -39.12 -72.01
N PHE A 432 -40.89 -38.98 -70.96
CA PHE A 432 -42.34 -39.29 -71.05
C PHE A 432 -43.26 -38.06 -71.22
N ASN A 433 -42.76 -36.84 -71.05
CA ASN A 433 -43.56 -35.60 -71.21
C ASN A 433 -42.80 -34.63 -72.12
N PHE A 434 -43.04 -34.69 -73.40
CA PHE A 434 -42.67 -33.66 -74.35
C PHE A 434 -43.58 -32.43 -74.14
N THR A 435 -43.19 -31.51 -73.27
CA THR A 435 -43.59 -30.08 -73.41
C THR A 435 -42.68 -29.24 -72.54
N SER A 436 -41.93 -28.37 -73.26
CA SER A 436 -41.17 -27.17 -72.80
C SER A 436 -39.94 -27.36 -71.87
N PRO A 437 -38.74 -27.14 -72.37
CA PRO A 437 -37.46 -27.29 -71.63
C PRO A 437 -37.25 -26.22 -70.55
N PHE A 438 -38.10 -25.19 -70.40
CA PHE A 438 -37.97 -24.10 -69.47
C PHE A 438 -38.47 -24.41 -68.02
N MET A 439 -39.42 -25.31 -67.86
CA MET A 439 -40.00 -25.66 -66.55
C MET A 439 -39.12 -26.58 -65.72
N ILE A 440 -38.25 -27.39 -66.33
CA ILE A 440 -37.41 -28.38 -65.61
C ILE A 440 -36.25 -27.72 -64.92
N TYR A 441 -35.70 -26.64 -65.49
CA TYR A 441 -34.63 -25.89 -64.84
C TYR A 441 -35.10 -25.20 -63.57
N PHE A 442 -36.34 -24.81 -63.51
CA PHE A 442 -36.91 -24.11 -62.35
C PHE A 442 -37.21 -25.04 -61.17
N ILE A 443 -37.65 -26.27 -61.41
CA ILE A 443 -38.01 -27.22 -60.37
C ILE A 443 -36.75 -27.83 -59.70
N CYS A 444 -35.73 -28.21 -60.50
CA CYS A 444 -34.45 -28.68 -59.95
C CYS A 444 -33.66 -27.59 -59.23
N TYR A 445 -33.76 -26.36 -59.65
CA TYR A 445 -33.09 -25.23 -58.98
C TYR A 445 -33.78 -24.84 -57.67
N HIS A 446 -35.11 -24.96 -57.59
CA HIS A 446 -35.90 -24.62 -56.39
C HIS A 446 -35.73 -25.62 -55.27
N ASP A 447 -35.57 -26.92 -55.53
CA ASP A 447 -35.32 -27.93 -54.48
C ASP A 447 -33.90 -27.97 -53.99
N ILE A 448 -32.89 -27.74 -54.86
CA ILE A 448 -31.51 -27.63 -54.43
C ILE A 448 -31.27 -26.32 -53.60
N SER A 449 -31.90 -25.22 -53.98
CA SER A 449 -31.76 -23.97 -53.22
C SER A 449 -32.40 -24.05 -51.82
N ARG A 450 -33.52 -24.78 -51.66
CA ARG A 450 -34.13 -25.00 -50.33
C ARG A 450 -33.25 -25.88 -49.41
N PHE A 451 -32.55 -26.88 -49.96
CA PHE A 451 -31.67 -27.72 -49.16
C PHE A 451 -30.39 -27.02 -48.72
N VAL A 452 -29.80 -26.21 -49.58
CA VAL A 452 -28.60 -25.39 -49.27
C VAL A 452 -28.93 -24.25 -48.29
N ILE A 453 -30.07 -23.59 -48.44
CA ILE A 453 -30.52 -22.55 -47.54
C ILE A 453 -30.87 -23.11 -46.16
N ALA A 454 -31.52 -24.25 -46.05
CA ALA A 454 -31.82 -24.91 -44.77
C ALA A 454 -30.54 -25.36 -44.03
N SER A 455 -29.51 -25.83 -44.75
CA SER A 455 -28.20 -26.15 -44.18
C SER A 455 -27.44 -24.93 -43.67
N LEU A 456 -27.46 -23.82 -44.41
CA LEU A 456 -26.79 -22.53 -44.01
C LEU A 456 -27.50 -21.86 -42.82
N PHE A 457 -28.83 -21.90 -42.76
CA PHE A 457 -29.61 -21.37 -41.63
C PHE A 457 -29.35 -22.13 -40.32
N SER A 458 -29.19 -23.46 -40.38
CA SER A 458 -28.86 -24.28 -39.21
C SER A 458 -27.45 -23.92 -38.65
N HIS A 459 -26.49 -23.62 -39.52
CA HIS A 459 -25.14 -23.25 -39.11
C HIS A 459 -25.06 -21.82 -38.51
N GLN A 460 -25.86 -20.86 -39.03
CA GLN A 460 -25.95 -19.51 -38.48
C GLN A 460 -26.68 -19.46 -37.13
N GLN A 461 -27.70 -20.25 -36.90
CA GLN A 461 -28.39 -20.32 -35.60
C GLN A 461 -27.47 -20.88 -34.49
N LYS A 462 -26.59 -21.84 -34.83
CA LYS A 462 -25.63 -22.40 -33.88
C LYS A 462 -24.56 -21.34 -33.47
N GLN A 463 -24.13 -20.51 -34.40
CA GLN A 463 -23.20 -19.42 -34.12
C GLN A 463 -23.84 -18.23 -33.35
N ARG A 464 -25.12 -17.92 -33.57
CA ARG A 464 -25.83 -16.88 -32.81
C ARG A 464 -26.11 -17.31 -31.37
N ARG A 465 -26.35 -18.59 -31.07
CA ARG A 465 -26.50 -19.06 -29.67
C ARG A 465 -25.21 -18.98 -28.87
N LEU A 466 -24.04 -19.13 -29.49
CA LEU A 466 -22.74 -19.00 -28.84
C LEU A 466 -22.39 -17.54 -28.54
N ARG A 467 -22.85 -16.56 -29.35
CA ARG A 467 -22.59 -15.13 -29.07
C ARG A 467 -23.47 -14.56 -27.96
N HIS A 468 -24.65 -15.10 -27.67
CA HIS A 468 -25.52 -14.60 -26.60
C HIS A 468 -25.19 -15.10 -25.19
N GLN A 469 -24.29 -16.07 -25.04
CA GLN A 469 -23.84 -16.52 -23.73
C GLN A 469 -22.66 -15.72 -23.15
N PHE A 470 -22.00 -14.87 -23.93
CA PHE A 470 -20.82 -14.10 -23.50
C PHE A 470 -21.09 -12.69 -22.98
N CYS A 471 -22.33 -12.22 -22.95
CA CYS A 471 -22.66 -10.87 -22.47
C CYS A 471 -23.56 -10.89 -21.24
N ARG A 472 -23.08 -11.48 -20.12
CA ARG A 472 -23.66 -11.23 -18.79
C ARG A 472 -22.57 -11.16 -17.75
N CYS A 473 -21.82 -10.03 -17.74
CA CYS A 473 -21.02 -9.66 -16.60
C CYS A 473 -21.95 -9.06 -15.54
N LYS A 474 -22.24 -9.84 -14.51
CA LYS A 474 -22.81 -9.33 -13.26
C LYS A 474 -21.75 -8.54 -12.51
N ASN A 475 -22.06 -7.27 -12.27
CA ASN A 475 -21.33 -6.37 -11.37
C ASN A 475 -21.37 -6.94 -9.94
N PRO A 476 -20.25 -7.24 -9.26
CA PRO A 476 -20.27 -7.56 -7.84
C PRO A 476 -20.27 -6.27 -7.04
N GLN A 477 -21.32 -6.05 -6.28
CA GLN A 477 -21.38 -5.02 -5.25
C GLN A 477 -20.38 -5.32 -4.13
N PRO A 478 -19.69 -4.33 -3.56
CA PRO A 478 -18.80 -4.54 -2.43
C PRO A 478 -19.60 -4.77 -1.16
N LYS A 479 -19.43 -5.94 -0.54
CA LYS A 479 -19.90 -6.20 0.82
C LYS A 479 -19.00 -5.45 1.80
N GLY A 480 -19.60 -4.50 2.53
CA GLY A 480 -18.95 -3.80 3.62
C GLY A 480 -18.58 -4.75 4.75
N PHE A 481 -17.38 -4.59 5.26
CA PHE A 481 -16.95 -5.14 6.55
C PHE A 481 -17.10 -4.05 7.61
N TYR A 482 -18.02 -4.27 8.54
CA TYR A 482 -18.08 -3.58 9.82
C TYR A 482 -17.65 -4.55 10.92
N ARG A 483 -16.80 -4.01 11.85
CA ARG A 483 -16.55 -4.41 13.25
C ARG A 483 -15.76 -5.72 13.46
N THR A 484 -14.77 -5.71 14.26
CA THR A 484 -14.56 -5.12 15.60
C THR A 484 -13.14 -4.58 15.76
#